data_4611f60c044d630105b8a8aac2c1a532
#
_entry.id   4611f60c044d630105b8a8aac2c1a532
#
_cell.length_a   1.000
_cell.length_b   1.000
_cell.length_c   1.000
_cell.angle_alpha   90.00
_cell.angle_beta   90.00
_cell.angle_gamma   90.00
#
_symmetry.space_group_name_H-M   'P 1'
#
loop_
_entity.id
_entity.type
_entity.pdbx_description
1 polymer ?
#
loop_
_entity_poly.entity_id
_entity_poly.type
_entity_poly.pdbx_seq_one_letter_code
_entity_poly.pdbx_strand_id
1 'polypeptide(L)'
;KGEFVFTAKSRIILSTFSDETRLAADCLSHLVANPTGFHTEVTEGKKPEKGSVFMMLDTAMKNDEGYLLTITPKRIVIKAKSAPGLFYAVQTIRQLMPPDVEKQQVVEGFRLSVPACEIKDAPRFSYRGMHLDVGRHFFPPEDVKRYIDMIALHKMNTFHWHLTEDQGWRIEIKKYPRLTQVGAFRKETLVGNGEK
;
A
#
# COMPACT_ATOMS: atom_id res chain seq x y z
N LYS A 1 -19.84 -13.86 -14.92
CA LYS A 1 -20.40 -14.07 -13.58
C LYS A 1 -19.53 -15.07 -12.81
N GLY A 2 -19.33 -14.86 -11.52
CA GLY A 2 -18.54 -15.71 -10.63
C GLY A 2 -17.56 -14.90 -9.78
N GLU A 3 -16.72 -15.58 -9.06
CA GLU A 3 -15.72 -14.99 -8.16
C GLU A 3 -14.43 -15.82 -8.16
N PHE A 4 -13.31 -15.19 -7.90
CA PHE A 4 -12.06 -15.88 -7.56
C PHE A 4 -12.03 -16.09 -6.05
N VAL A 5 -11.72 -17.31 -5.62
CA VAL A 5 -11.62 -17.66 -4.21
C VAL A 5 -10.16 -17.95 -3.89
N PHE A 6 -9.62 -17.25 -2.91
CA PHE A 6 -8.30 -17.56 -2.38
C PHE A 6 -8.35 -18.82 -1.52
N THR A 7 -7.36 -19.66 -1.66
CA THR A 7 -7.21 -20.93 -0.94
C THR A 7 -5.76 -21.09 -0.48
N ALA A 8 -5.49 -22.04 0.40
CA ALA A 8 -4.11 -22.37 0.81
C ALA A 8 -3.18 -22.81 -0.37
N LYS A 9 -3.77 -23.09 -1.55
CA LYS A 9 -3.01 -23.43 -2.78
C LYS A 9 -2.83 -22.24 -3.72
N SER A 10 -3.36 -21.07 -3.37
CA SER A 10 -3.20 -19.87 -4.19
C SER A 10 -1.75 -19.38 -4.16
N ARG A 11 -1.26 -18.93 -5.32
CA ARG A 11 0.10 -18.43 -5.50
C ARG A 11 0.08 -17.07 -6.18
N ILE A 12 1.11 -16.27 -5.95
CA ILE A 12 1.35 -15.03 -6.65
C ILE A 12 2.54 -15.24 -7.57
N ILE A 13 2.36 -14.96 -8.86
CA ILE A 13 3.37 -15.19 -9.90
C ILE A 13 3.74 -13.83 -10.50
N LEU A 14 5.02 -13.48 -10.45
CA LEU A 14 5.59 -12.28 -11.06
C LEU A 14 6.23 -12.62 -12.39
N SER A 15 5.89 -11.89 -13.46
CA SER A 15 6.57 -12.06 -14.76
C SER A 15 7.97 -11.47 -14.79
N THR A 16 8.24 -10.52 -13.90
CA THR A 16 9.53 -9.87 -13.67
C THR A 16 9.72 -9.78 -12.16
N PHE A 17 10.79 -10.36 -11.67
CA PHE A 17 11.09 -10.41 -10.24
C PHE A 17 12.12 -9.32 -9.92
N SER A 18 11.69 -8.25 -9.27
CA SER A 18 12.53 -7.18 -8.73
C SER A 18 12.01 -6.79 -7.34
N ASP A 19 12.78 -6.03 -6.58
CA ASP A 19 12.36 -5.58 -5.25
C ASP A 19 11.06 -4.75 -5.33
N GLU A 20 10.92 -3.91 -6.36
CA GLU A 20 9.73 -3.08 -6.54
C GLU A 20 8.48 -3.91 -6.88
N THR A 21 8.59 -4.90 -7.78
CA THR A 21 7.45 -5.75 -8.15
C THR A 21 7.09 -6.70 -7.02
N ARG A 22 8.08 -7.16 -6.27
CA ARG A 22 7.91 -8.01 -5.09
C ARG A 22 7.12 -7.30 -3.99
N LEU A 23 7.36 -5.99 -3.78
CA LEU A 23 6.64 -5.20 -2.79
C LEU A 23 5.11 -5.27 -3.00
N ALA A 24 4.65 -5.15 -4.25
CA ALA A 24 3.23 -5.28 -4.58
C ALA A 24 2.69 -6.70 -4.30
N ALA A 25 3.48 -7.73 -4.61
CA ALA A 25 3.11 -9.11 -4.34
C ALA A 25 3.06 -9.42 -2.84
N ASP A 26 4.05 -8.96 -2.08
CA ASP A 26 4.11 -9.13 -0.63
C ASP A 26 2.92 -8.42 0.06
N CYS A 27 2.54 -7.23 -0.42
CA CYS A 27 1.35 -6.54 0.07
C CYS A 27 0.08 -7.40 -0.10
N LEU A 28 -0.13 -7.99 -1.27
CA LEU A 28 -1.26 -8.90 -1.50
C LEU A 28 -1.15 -10.17 -0.65
N SER A 29 0.06 -10.74 -0.52
CA SER A 29 0.30 -11.93 0.30
C SER A 29 -0.10 -11.69 1.76
N HIS A 30 0.27 -10.54 2.34
CA HIS A 30 -0.13 -10.16 3.70
C HIS A 30 -1.64 -9.96 3.84
N LEU A 31 -2.29 -9.31 2.87
CA LEU A 31 -3.76 -9.16 2.86
C LEU A 31 -4.49 -10.50 2.85
N VAL A 32 -3.93 -11.50 2.19
CA VAL A 32 -4.51 -12.86 2.18
C VAL A 32 -4.19 -13.58 3.49
N ALA A 33 -2.94 -13.49 3.97
CA ALA A 33 -2.46 -14.26 5.11
C ALA A 33 -3.13 -13.87 6.43
N ASN A 34 -3.29 -12.57 6.69
CA ASN A 34 -3.80 -12.08 7.97
C ASN A 34 -5.15 -12.68 8.37
N PRO A 35 -6.22 -12.57 7.55
CA PRO A 35 -7.53 -13.09 7.94
C PRO A 35 -7.73 -14.59 7.69
N THR A 36 -6.93 -15.20 6.80
CA THR A 36 -7.15 -16.60 6.38
C THR A 36 -6.14 -17.58 6.98
N GLY A 37 -4.95 -17.10 7.36
CA GLY A 37 -3.81 -17.95 7.70
C GLY A 37 -3.17 -18.63 6.47
N PHE A 38 -3.58 -18.31 5.24
CA PHE A 38 -3.01 -18.91 4.04
C PHE A 38 -1.67 -18.25 3.70
N HIS A 39 -0.65 -19.06 3.58
CA HIS A 39 0.65 -18.60 3.11
C HIS A 39 0.71 -18.67 1.58
N THR A 40 0.61 -17.51 0.92
CA THR A 40 0.71 -17.40 -0.53
C THR A 40 2.16 -17.28 -0.96
N GLU A 41 2.66 -18.29 -1.66
CA GLU A 41 4.01 -18.27 -2.22
C GLU A 41 4.11 -17.23 -3.34
N VAL A 42 5.19 -16.43 -3.32
CA VAL A 42 5.53 -15.48 -4.40
C VAL A 42 6.65 -16.09 -5.23
N THR A 43 6.39 -16.33 -6.52
CA THR A 43 7.30 -17.00 -7.44
C THR A 43 7.47 -16.22 -8.73
N GLU A 44 8.54 -16.48 -9.48
CA GLU A 44 8.72 -15.98 -10.84
C GLU A 44 8.08 -16.94 -11.84
N GLY A 45 7.44 -16.41 -12.90
CA GLY A 45 6.84 -17.24 -13.95
C GLY A 45 6.39 -16.44 -15.16
N LYS A 46 6.29 -17.12 -16.31
CA LYS A 46 6.02 -16.48 -17.61
C LYS A 46 4.54 -16.43 -18.00
N LYS A 47 3.67 -17.14 -17.28
CA LYS A 47 2.24 -17.26 -17.62
C LYS A 47 1.35 -17.42 -16.41
N PRO A 48 0.09 -16.96 -16.49
CA PRO A 48 -0.88 -17.15 -15.41
C PRO A 48 -1.31 -18.63 -15.30
N GLU A 49 -1.44 -19.11 -14.06
CA GLU A 49 -1.89 -20.44 -13.73
C GLU A 49 -3.31 -20.44 -13.13
N LYS A 50 -3.95 -21.61 -13.07
CA LYS A 50 -5.21 -21.75 -12.35
C LYS A 50 -4.98 -21.60 -10.84
N GLY A 51 -5.82 -20.81 -10.17
CA GLY A 51 -5.70 -20.53 -8.75
C GLY A 51 -4.60 -19.50 -8.39
N SER A 52 -4.00 -18.84 -9.39
CA SER A 52 -2.95 -17.85 -9.16
C SER A 52 -3.40 -16.40 -9.39
N VAL A 53 -2.65 -15.49 -8.78
CA VAL A 53 -2.59 -14.08 -9.15
C VAL A 53 -1.32 -13.87 -9.95
N PHE A 54 -1.46 -13.51 -11.22
CA PHE A 54 -0.34 -13.25 -12.11
C PHE A 54 -0.15 -11.73 -12.29
N MET A 55 1.01 -11.23 -11.96
CA MET A 55 1.38 -9.83 -12.10
C MET A 55 2.44 -9.67 -13.17
N MET A 56 2.21 -8.81 -14.16
CA MET A 56 3.14 -8.58 -15.24
C MET A 56 3.34 -7.11 -15.55
N LEU A 57 4.57 -6.77 -15.90
CA LEU A 57 4.90 -5.47 -16.47
C LEU A 57 4.65 -5.49 -17.99
N ASP A 58 3.97 -4.47 -18.48
CA ASP A 58 3.67 -4.25 -19.90
C ASP A 58 4.05 -2.83 -20.28
N THR A 59 5.23 -2.67 -20.85
CA THR A 59 5.80 -1.38 -21.26
C THR A 59 5.01 -0.68 -22.37
N ALA A 60 4.09 -1.39 -23.06
CA ALA A 60 3.23 -0.80 -24.08
C ALA A 60 2.05 0.00 -23.47
N MET A 61 1.79 -0.11 -22.19
CA MET A 61 0.78 0.70 -21.50
C MET A 61 1.20 2.17 -21.45
N LYS A 62 0.23 3.08 -21.69
CA LYS A 62 0.50 4.53 -21.82
C LYS A 62 0.83 5.20 -20.49
N ASN A 63 0.12 4.85 -19.43
CA ASN A 63 0.26 5.52 -18.13
C ASN A 63 1.17 4.71 -17.20
N ASP A 64 2.16 5.36 -16.59
CA ASP A 64 3.17 4.71 -15.76
C ASP A 64 2.57 4.10 -14.48
N GLU A 65 1.52 4.70 -13.93
CA GLU A 65 0.82 4.23 -12.74
C GLU A 65 -0.50 3.52 -13.06
N GLY A 66 -0.82 3.36 -14.37
CA GLY A 66 -2.03 2.69 -14.82
C GLY A 66 -1.92 1.17 -14.74
N TYR A 67 -3.08 0.50 -14.66
CA TYR A 67 -3.16 -0.95 -14.67
C TYR A 67 -4.43 -1.46 -15.38
N LEU A 68 -4.36 -2.72 -15.77
CA LEU A 68 -5.49 -3.54 -16.21
C LEU A 68 -5.58 -4.74 -15.26
N LEU A 69 -6.69 -4.86 -14.56
CA LEU A 69 -7.01 -5.94 -13.64
C LEU A 69 -8.12 -6.80 -14.23
N THR A 70 -7.84 -8.08 -14.47
CA THR A 70 -8.82 -9.06 -14.96
C THR A 70 -8.98 -10.16 -13.92
N ILE A 71 -10.17 -10.27 -13.34
CA ILE A 71 -10.54 -11.28 -12.34
C ILE A 71 -11.51 -12.28 -12.99
N THR A 72 -11.16 -13.54 -12.96
CA THR A 72 -12.01 -14.66 -13.38
C THR A 72 -12.09 -15.70 -12.26
N PRO A 73 -13.07 -16.60 -12.26
CA PRO A 73 -13.10 -17.69 -11.27
C PRO A 73 -11.87 -18.61 -11.27
N LYS A 74 -11.08 -18.56 -12.35
CA LYS A 74 -9.89 -19.40 -12.50
C LYS A 74 -8.61 -18.72 -12.04
N ARG A 75 -8.50 -17.40 -12.18
CA ARG A 75 -7.26 -16.65 -11.91
C ARG A 75 -7.50 -15.15 -11.88
N ILE A 76 -6.55 -14.43 -11.31
CA ILE A 76 -6.42 -12.98 -11.39
C ILE A 76 -5.21 -12.67 -12.27
N VAL A 77 -5.35 -11.69 -13.17
CA VAL A 77 -4.23 -11.15 -13.98
C VAL A 77 -4.18 -9.65 -13.81
N ILE A 78 -3.00 -9.16 -13.45
CA ILE A 78 -2.69 -7.72 -13.34
C ILE A 78 -1.64 -7.39 -14.38
N LYS A 79 -1.92 -6.40 -15.22
CA LYS A 79 -0.96 -5.80 -16.16
C LYS A 79 -0.77 -4.35 -15.79
N ALA A 80 0.47 -3.90 -15.65
CA ALA A 80 0.80 -2.51 -15.37
C ALA A 80 2.08 -2.12 -16.11
N LYS A 81 2.28 -0.83 -16.37
CA LYS A 81 3.52 -0.37 -17.01
C LYS A 81 4.69 -0.41 -16.03
N SER A 82 4.44 -0.20 -14.74
CA SER A 82 5.45 -0.11 -13.71
C SER A 82 4.98 -0.75 -12.39
N ALA A 83 5.87 -0.93 -11.44
CA ALA A 83 5.57 -1.49 -10.13
C ALA A 83 4.51 -0.69 -9.32
N PRO A 84 4.50 0.66 -9.32
CA PRO A 84 3.40 1.43 -8.73
C PRO A 84 2.01 1.05 -9.28
N GLY A 85 1.88 0.82 -10.59
CA GLY A 85 0.61 0.37 -11.17
C GLY A 85 0.18 -1.02 -10.66
N LEU A 86 1.12 -1.96 -10.46
CA LEU A 86 0.84 -3.24 -9.81
C LEU A 86 0.33 -3.05 -8.39
N PHE A 87 0.99 -2.18 -7.61
CA PHE A 87 0.58 -1.85 -6.25
C PHE A 87 -0.84 -1.26 -6.19
N TYR A 88 -1.18 -0.34 -7.10
CA TYR A 88 -2.53 0.25 -7.14
C TYR A 88 -3.60 -0.76 -7.55
N ALA A 89 -3.27 -1.72 -8.40
CA ALA A 89 -4.16 -2.84 -8.69
C ALA A 89 -4.41 -3.71 -7.44
N VAL A 90 -3.39 -3.93 -6.60
CA VAL A 90 -3.54 -4.63 -5.31
C VAL A 90 -4.48 -3.85 -4.38
N GLN A 91 -4.36 -2.51 -4.30
CA GLN A 91 -5.30 -1.71 -3.50
C GLN A 91 -6.74 -1.81 -4.03
N THR A 92 -6.93 -1.95 -5.34
CA THR A 92 -8.25 -2.20 -5.92
C THR A 92 -8.78 -3.59 -5.56
N ILE A 93 -7.93 -4.63 -5.62
CA ILE A 93 -8.30 -5.97 -5.16
C ILE A 93 -8.73 -5.94 -3.69
N ARG A 94 -7.98 -5.24 -2.82
CA ARG A 94 -8.32 -5.03 -1.41
C ARG A 94 -9.73 -4.46 -1.24
N GLN A 95 -10.11 -3.45 -2.03
CA GLN A 95 -11.45 -2.84 -1.98
C GLN A 95 -12.56 -3.77 -2.49
N LEU A 96 -12.23 -4.75 -3.32
CA LEU A 96 -13.17 -5.77 -3.79
C LEU A 96 -13.31 -6.96 -2.83
N MET A 97 -12.41 -7.08 -1.86
CA MET A 97 -12.46 -8.12 -0.83
C MET A 97 -13.51 -7.81 0.24
N PRO A 98 -14.03 -8.83 0.95
CA PRO A 98 -14.88 -8.60 2.11
C PRO A 98 -14.18 -7.77 3.20
N PRO A 99 -14.90 -6.96 4.00
CA PRO A 99 -14.29 -6.07 5.03
C PRO A 99 -13.41 -6.80 6.04
N ASP A 100 -13.67 -8.07 6.30
CA ASP A 100 -12.86 -8.88 7.22
C ASP A 100 -11.39 -9.04 6.77
N VAL A 101 -11.05 -8.68 5.52
CA VAL A 101 -9.66 -8.62 5.03
C VAL A 101 -8.78 -7.66 5.85
N GLU A 102 -9.38 -6.67 6.49
CA GLU A 102 -8.67 -5.68 7.32
C GLU A 102 -8.28 -6.21 8.71
N LYS A 103 -8.77 -7.38 9.10
CA LYS A 103 -8.44 -7.98 10.39
C LYS A 103 -6.99 -8.49 10.38
N GLN A 104 -6.27 -8.18 11.45
CA GLN A 104 -4.88 -8.57 11.64
C GLN A 104 -4.73 -9.94 12.31
N GLN A 105 -5.79 -10.73 12.33
CA GLN A 105 -5.85 -12.06 12.94
C GLN A 105 -6.71 -12.99 12.10
N VAL A 106 -6.41 -14.28 12.18
CA VAL A 106 -7.18 -15.31 11.48
C VAL A 106 -8.63 -15.30 11.95
N VAL A 107 -9.55 -15.30 10.99
CA VAL A 107 -10.99 -15.35 11.20
C VAL A 107 -11.49 -16.74 10.86
N GLU A 108 -11.99 -17.46 11.83
CA GLU A 108 -12.48 -18.81 11.63
C GLU A 108 -13.62 -18.86 10.60
N GLY A 109 -13.53 -19.78 9.65
CA GLY A 109 -14.53 -19.94 8.58
C GLY A 109 -14.54 -18.83 7.54
N PHE A 110 -13.60 -17.86 7.59
CA PHE A 110 -13.55 -16.76 6.64
C PHE A 110 -13.25 -17.24 5.23
N ARG A 111 -14.15 -16.91 4.30
CA ARG A 111 -14.00 -17.19 2.88
C ARG A 111 -13.57 -15.94 2.14
N LEU A 112 -12.31 -15.86 1.79
CA LEU A 112 -11.76 -14.73 1.04
C LEU A 112 -12.02 -14.90 -0.46
N SER A 113 -12.84 -14.03 -1.03
CA SER A 113 -13.16 -14.03 -2.46
C SER A 113 -13.25 -12.63 -3.02
N VAL A 114 -13.08 -12.50 -4.34
CA VAL A 114 -13.26 -11.26 -5.09
C VAL A 114 -14.14 -11.53 -6.33
N PRO A 115 -15.07 -10.63 -6.67
CA PRO A 115 -15.96 -10.79 -7.81
C PRO A 115 -15.20 -10.81 -9.14
N ALA A 116 -15.65 -11.63 -10.09
CA ALA A 116 -15.11 -11.62 -11.44
C ALA A 116 -15.48 -10.33 -12.16
N CYS A 117 -14.48 -9.58 -12.59
CA CYS A 117 -14.61 -8.30 -13.28
C CYS A 117 -13.38 -7.97 -14.11
N GLU A 118 -13.48 -6.92 -14.93
CA GLU A 118 -12.36 -6.28 -15.59
C GLU A 118 -12.34 -4.80 -15.21
N ILE A 119 -11.21 -4.31 -14.77
CA ILE A 119 -11.00 -2.92 -14.36
C ILE A 119 -9.76 -2.39 -15.07
N LYS A 120 -9.95 -1.31 -15.82
CA LYS A 120 -8.87 -0.51 -16.39
C LYS A 120 -8.87 0.84 -15.70
N ASP A 121 -7.79 1.15 -15.00
CA ASP A 121 -7.70 2.35 -14.19
C ASP A 121 -6.32 3.01 -14.34
N ALA A 122 -6.29 4.33 -14.20
CA ALA A 122 -5.08 5.12 -14.21
C ALA A 122 -5.33 6.43 -13.45
N PRO A 123 -4.36 6.95 -12.69
CA PRO A 123 -4.54 8.20 -11.98
C PRO A 123 -4.76 9.38 -12.96
N ARG A 124 -5.70 10.25 -12.60
CA ARG A 124 -5.98 11.49 -13.34
C ARG A 124 -4.91 12.55 -13.10
N PHE A 125 -4.34 12.60 -11.89
CA PHE A 125 -3.32 13.56 -11.49
C PHE A 125 -2.02 12.83 -11.17
N SER A 126 -0.91 13.36 -11.66
CA SER A 126 0.44 12.82 -11.39
C SER A 126 0.88 13.06 -9.95
N TYR A 127 0.51 14.18 -9.35
CA TYR A 127 0.75 14.47 -7.94
C TYR A 127 -0.51 14.15 -7.11
N ARG A 128 -0.37 13.26 -6.14
CA ARG A 128 -1.41 12.89 -5.18
C ARG A 128 -0.76 12.77 -3.82
N GLY A 129 -0.78 13.86 -3.07
CA GLY A 129 -0.01 13.98 -1.85
C GLY A 129 -0.84 14.34 -0.63
N MET A 130 -0.30 13.96 0.53
CA MET A 130 -0.78 14.41 1.83
C MET A 130 0.36 15.03 2.61
N HIS A 131 0.02 15.96 3.48
CA HIS A 131 0.95 16.69 4.33
C HIS A 131 0.72 16.33 5.80
N LEU A 132 1.80 16.13 6.56
CA LEU A 132 1.75 15.96 8.01
C LEU A 132 2.80 16.87 8.65
N ASP A 133 2.33 17.76 9.52
CA ASP A 133 3.17 18.63 10.34
C ASP A 133 3.40 17.96 11.70
N VAL A 134 4.64 17.54 11.95
CA VAL A 134 5.05 16.95 13.22
C VAL A 134 5.88 17.94 14.08
N GLY A 135 6.09 19.16 13.58
CA GLY A 135 6.76 20.26 14.29
C GLY A 135 5.85 20.90 15.33
N ARG A 136 4.64 21.34 14.93
CA ARG A 136 3.65 21.95 15.83
C ARG A 136 3.11 20.96 16.85
N HIS A 137 2.82 19.73 16.42
CA HIS A 137 2.43 18.61 17.28
C HIS A 137 3.33 17.42 17.02
N PHE A 138 3.86 16.83 18.07
CA PHE A 138 4.68 15.63 17.95
C PHE A 138 3.80 14.42 17.69
N PHE A 139 4.17 13.64 16.66
CA PHE A 139 3.60 12.33 16.38
C PHE A 139 4.70 11.26 16.50
N PRO A 140 4.49 10.20 17.26
CA PRO A 140 5.44 9.10 17.33
C PRO A 140 5.58 8.40 15.96
N PRO A 141 6.71 7.73 15.70
CA PRO A 141 6.96 7.06 14.42
C PRO A 141 5.85 6.09 13.99
N GLU A 142 5.20 5.43 14.94
CA GLU A 142 4.12 4.47 14.64
C GLU A 142 2.88 5.18 14.05
N ASP A 143 2.55 6.39 14.49
CA ASP A 143 1.44 7.16 13.92
C ASP A 143 1.80 7.66 12.51
N VAL A 144 3.06 8.04 12.29
CA VAL A 144 3.55 8.43 10.96
C VAL A 144 3.49 7.22 9.99
N LYS A 145 3.88 6.04 10.42
CA LYS A 145 3.75 4.81 9.62
C LYS A 145 2.30 4.52 9.25
N ARG A 146 1.38 4.60 10.22
CA ARG A 146 -0.06 4.45 9.95
C ARG A 146 -0.57 5.48 8.95
N TYR A 147 -0.08 6.72 9.05
CA TYR A 147 -0.43 7.78 8.10
C TYR A 147 0.05 7.44 6.68
N ILE A 148 1.28 6.89 6.54
CA ILE A 148 1.82 6.42 5.26
C ILE A 148 0.96 5.27 4.71
N ASP A 149 0.57 4.31 5.54
CA ASP A 149 -0.31 3.21 5.12
C ASP A 149 -1.67 3.72 4.62
N MET A 150 -2.23 4.73 5.27
CA MET A 150 -3.48 5.37 4.85
C MET A 150 -3.36 6.06 3.49
N ILE A 151 -2.29 6.83 3.25
CA ILE A 151 -2.06 7.45 1.93
C ILE A 151 -1.85 6.39 0.85
N ALA A 152 -1.12 5.32 1.15
CA ALA A 152 -0.89 4.22 0.22
C ALA A 152 -2.20 3.49 -0.14
N LEU A 153 -3.07 3.25 0.85
CA LEU A 153 -4.41 2.67 0.65
C LEU A 153 -5.24 3.48 -0.36
N HIS A 154 -5.13 4.80 -0.30
CA HIS A 154 -5.84 5.72 -1.22
C HIS A 154 -5.11 5.97 -2.54
N LYS A 155 -4.09 5.16 -2.88
CA LYS A 155 -3.29 5.27 -4.12
C LYS A 155 -2.61 6.63 -4.29
N MET A 156 -2.27 7.29 -3.19
CA MET A 156 -1.45 8.49 -3.20
C MET A 156 0.02 8.13 -3.39
N ASN A 157 0.81 9.03 -3.95
CA ASN A 157 2.21 8.78 -4.32
C ASN A 157 3.20 9.75 -3.68
N THR A 158 2.72 10.70 -2.87
CA THR A 158 3.58 11.72 -2.28
C THR A 158 3.21 11.95 -0.82
N PHE A 159 4.23 11.92 0.05
CA PHE A 159 4.12 12.29 1.44
C PHE A 159 4.98 13.53 1.71
N HIS A 160 4.33 14.66 2.02
CA HIS A 160 5.00 15.86 2.47
C HIS A 160 5.13 15.84 3.99
N TRP A 161 6.28 15.40 4.47
CA TRP A 161 6.57 15.32 5.90
C TRP A 161 7.24 16.62 6.39
N HIS A 162 6.51 17.43 7.14
CA HIS A 162 6.99 18.67 7.72
C HIS A 162 7.68 18.37 9.06
N LEU A 163 9.01 18.33 9.03
CA LEU A 163 9.86 17.90 10.15
C LEU A 163 10.45 19.04 10.94
N THR A 164 10.50 20.27 10.38
CA THR A 164 11.30 21.37 10.93
C THR A 164 10.46 22.62 11.07
N GLU A 165 10.38 23.11 12.30
CA GLU A 165 9.63 24.31 12.65
C GLU A 165 10.29 24.99 13.85
N ASP A 166 10.06 26.30 14.07
CA ASP A 166 10.53 27.03 15.24
C ASP A 166 9.93 26.48 16.55
N GLN A 167 8.74 25.92 16.49
CA GLN A 167 8.03 25.31 17.62
C GLN A 167 8.50 23.88 17.95
N GLY A 168 9.26 23.23 17.06
CA GLY A 168 9.80 21.90 17.29
C GLY A 168 10.60 21.37 16.11
N TRP A 169 11.84 20.99 16.36
CA TRP A 169 12.74 20.42 15.37
C TRP A 169 12.77 18.90 15.49
N ARG A 170 12.44 18.14 14.42
CA ARG A 170 12.26 16.69 14.47
C ARG A 170 13.24 15.88 13.62
N ILE A 171 14.18 16.54 12.93
CA ILE A 171 15.22 15.86 12.16
C ILE A 171 16.59 16.02 12.82
N GLU A 172 17.25 14.89 13.10
CA GLU A 172 18.61 14.92 13.62
C GLU A 172 19.60 15.37 12.54
N ILE A 173 20.38 16.41 12.85
CA ILE A 173 21.53 16.84 12.06
C ILE A 173 22.76 16.69 12.93
N LYS A 174 23.59 15.67 12.69
CA LYS A 174 24.75 15.35 13.54
C LYS A 174 25.73 16.51 13.72
N LYS A 175 25.87 17.36 12.70
CA LYS A 175 26.72 18.58 12.76
C LYS A 175 26.13 19.64 13.68
N TYR A 176 24.83 19.65 13.95
CA TYR A 176 24.12 20.62 14.75
C TYR A 176 23.25 19.94 15.83
N PRO A 177 23.87 19.26 16.82
CA PRO A 177 23.13 18.41 17.77
C PRO A 177 22.13 19.19 18.63
N ARG A 178 22.37 20.49 18.87
CA ARG A 178 21.44 21.33 19.64
C ARG A 178 20.06 21.49 19.00
N LEU A 179 19.92 21.26 17.70
CA LEU A 179 18.62 21.28 17.02
C LEU A 179 17.66 20.21 17.58
N THR A 180 18.18 19.05 17.97
CA THR A 180 17.37 17.98 18.58
C THR A 180 17.50 17.94 20.10
N GLN A 181 18.66 18.28 20.67
CA GLN A 181 18.85 18.29 22.13
C GLN A 181 18.09 19.41 22.84
N VAL A 182 17.90 20.55 22.17
CA VAL A 182 17.23 21.74 22.71
C VAL A 182 15.99 22.07 21.87
N GLY A 183 16.13 22.19 20.54
CA GLY A 183 15.07 22.66 19.66
C GLY A 183 13.92 21.66 19.47
N ALA A 184 14.11 20.39 19.84
CA ALA A 184 13.05 19.38 19.81
C ALA A 184 12.11 19.42 21.02
N PHE A 185 12.46 20.17 22.08
CA PHE A 185 11.70 20.22 23.32
C PHE A 185 11.15 21.61 23.56
N ARG A 186 9.95 21.69 24.11
CA ARG A 186 9.30 22.91 24.55
C ARG A 186 8.51 22.65 25.82
N LYS A 187 8.30 23.72 26.62
CA LYS A 187 7.63 23.64 27.94
C LYS A 187 6.13 23.40 27.80
N GLU A 188 5.52 23.95 26.76
CA GLU A 188 4.08 23.90 26.53
C GLU A 188 3.76 23.86 25.03
N THR A 189 2.57 23.40 24.68
CA THR A 189 2.08 23.39 23.31
C THR A 189 0.96 24.41 23.18
N LEU A 190 1.06 25.28 22.17
CA LEU A 190 0.00 26.20 21.81
C LEU A 190 -1.23 25.42 21.30
N VAL A 191 -2.41 25.72 21.87
CA VAL A 191 -3.69 25.11 21.47
C VAL A 191 -4.60 26.21 20.94
N GLY A 192 -5.27 25.94 19.82
CA GLY A 192 -6.12 26.92 19.16
C GLY A 192 -5.37 28.07 18.51
N ASN A 193 -5.98 29.26 18.43
CA ASN A 193 -5.43 30.46 17.79
C ASN A 193 -4.52 31.29 18.70
N GLY A 194 -3.96 30.71 19.75
CA GLY A 194 -3.08 31.42 20.68
C GLY A 194 -3.80 32.13 21.82
N GLU A 195 -5.08 31.87 22.01
CA GLU A 195 -5.78 32.28 23.23
C GLU A 195 -5.36 31.34 24.38
N LYS A 196 -4.85 31.94 25.45
CA LYS A 196 -4.40 31.26 26.68
C LYS A 196 -5.58 30.70 27.45
#